data_19762fe2afaa3b4516730d8781b7451c
#
_entry.id   19762fe2afaa3b4516730d8781b7451c
#
_cell.length_a   1.000
_cell.length_b   1.000
_cell.length_c   1.000
_cell.angle_alpha   90.00
_cell.angle_beta   90.00
_cell.angle_gamma   90.00
#
_symmetry.space_group_name_H-M   'P 1'
#
loop_
_entity.id
_entity.type
_entity.pdbx_description
1 polymer ?
#
loop_
_entity_poly.entity_id
_entity_poly.type
_entity_poly.pdbx_seq_one_letter_code
_entity_poly.pdbx_strand_id
1 'polypeptide(L)'
;SLSMHVRPTKNEATFTQIPVYFMDFLCVHREHDYKNISRKLLQTHEYNQRTYNKNIQCSLLKKDGEQFSGIRPLVTYNAYSYNIPARKVARLKTSYNVKLLKSGTIHLFFDFCTFNMHNEPKTSLFDIMVLPSIGNIVAQIREKSLYVGCLRYMDVVLGFYFVKDAYRYNESYESKTLTLVASVQNCSDSRLFYLGFLHVLREIIHTNADYKAINIENIGHNQYINYIWASENVPSNATNMAYYSYNYVYPCSPIDQMRCFILQ
;
A
#
# COMPACT_ATOMS: atom_id res chain seq x y z
N SER A 1 9.96 -5.66 11.22
CA SER A 1 10.34 -6.41 10.01
C SER A 1 9.14 -6.51 9.08
N LEU A 2 9.40 -6.58 7.79
CA LEU A 2 8.40 -6.89 6.77
C LEU A 2 8.65 -8.31 6.24
N SER A 3 7.58 -8.95 5.79
CA SER A 3 7.65 -10.22 5.06
C SER A 3 7.15 -9.99 3.64
N MET A 4 7.93 -10.38 2.66
CA MET A 4 7.52 -10.46 1.27
C MET A 4 7.15 -11.91 0.95
N HIS A 5 5.91 -12.12 0.56
CA HIS A 5 5.39 -13.40 0.11
C HIS A 5 5.31 -13.36 -1.40
N VAL A 6 6.05 -14.21 -2.05
CA VAL A 6 6.18 -14.23 -3.51
C VAL A 6 5.79 -15.60 -4.03
N ARG A 7 5.03 -15.62 -5.10
CA ARG A 7 4.77 -16.86 -5.86
C ARG A 7 5.86 -17.01 -6.91
N PRO A 8 6.72 -18.04 -6.80
CA PRO A 8 7.91 -18.16 -7.66
C PRO A 8 7.57 -18.37 -9.13
N THR A 9 6.46 -19.07 -9.42
CA THR A 9 5.94 -19.25 -10.79
C THR A 9 4.42 -19.11 -10.80
N LYS A 10 3.84 -18.76 -11.96
CA LYS A 10 2.38 -18.66 -12.10
C LYS A 10 1.64 -20.00 -11.85
N ASN A 11 2.36 -21.11 -11.81
CA ASN A 11 1.80 -22.45 -11.65
C ASN A 11 2.03 -23.04 -10.24
N GLU A 12 2.81 -22.38 -9.39
CA GLU A 12 3.05 -22.85 -8.02
C GLU A 12 1.97 -22.38 -7.06
N ALA A 13 1.42 -23.34 -6.31
CA ALA A 13 0.37 -23.05 -5.32
C ALA A 13 0.92 -22.34 -4.07
N THR A 14 2.20 -22.50 -3.75
CA THR A 14 2.81 -22.03 -2.51
C THR A 14 3.52 -20.69 -2.68
N PHE A 15 3.37 -19.82 -1.68
CA PHE A 15 4.17 -18.60 -1.57
C PHE A 15 5.49 -18.90 -0.86
N THR A 16 6.58 -18.34 -1.38
CA THR A 16 7.85 -18.27 -0.68
C THR A 16 7.86 -17.02 0.19
N GLN A 17 8.11 -17.17 1.48
CA GLN A 17 8.23 -16.06 2.41
C GLN A 17 9.69 -15.62 2.51
N ILE A 18 9.94 -14.34 2.26
CA ILE A 18 11.26 -13.71 2.31
C ILE A 18 11.20 -12.56 3.30
N PRO A 19 12.00 -12.57 4.37
CA PRO A 19 12.12 -11.41 5.24
C PRO A 19 12.83 -10.28 4.50
N VAL A 20 12.28 -9.07 4.55
CA VAL A 20 12.81 -7.90 3.84
C VAL A 20 12.91 -6.68 4.74
N TYR A 21 13.89 -5.83 4.50
CA TYR A 21 13.88 -4.45 4.96
C TYR A 21 13.08 -3.58 4.00
N PHE A 22 12.39 -2.62 4.54
CA PHE A 22 11.78 -1.56 3.74
C PHE A 22 12.60 -0.28 3.88
N MET A 23 12.97 0.30 2.74
CA MET A 23 13.66 1.57 2.65
C MET A 23 12.73 2.59 1.99
N ASP A 24 12.45 3.67 2.70
CA ASP A 24 11.69 4.81 2.21
C ASP A 24 12.39 6.11 2.62
N PHE A 25 11.93 7.24 2.09
CA PHE A 25 12.45 8.56 2.44
C PHE A 25 13.96 8.71 2.23
N LEU A 26 14.50 8.20 1.10
CA LEU A 26 15.87 8.45 0.74
C LEU A 26 16.06 9.94 0.43
N CYS A 27 16.51 10.69 1.43
CA CYS A 27 16.67 12.13 1.38
C CYS A 27 18.14 12.53 1.41
N VAL A 28 18.52 13.46 0.56
CA VAL A 28 19.83 14.12 0.57
C VAL A 28 19.61 15.63 0.62
N HIS A 29 20.36 16.31 1.46
CA HIS A 29 20.29 17.77 1.58
C HIS A 29 20.62 18.41 0.23
N ARG A 30 19.85 19.43 -0.16
CA ARG A 30 19.90 20.07 -1.49
C ARG A 30 21.28 20.65 -1.89
N GLU A 31 22.12 20.96 -0.91
CA GLU A 31 23.48 21.50 -1.15
C GLU A 31 24.52 20.41 -1.47
N HIS A 32 24.13 19.14 -1.40
CA HIS A 32 25.02 18.02 -1.69
C HIS A 32 24.69 17.35 -3.02
N ASP A 33 25.69 16.68 -3.60
CA ASP A 33 25.49 15.84 -4.79
C ASP A 33 24.58 14.64 -4.45
N TYR A 34 23.32 14.75 -4.88
CA TYR A 34 22.32 13.72 -4.63
C TYR A 34 22.77 12.33 -5.10
N LYS A 35 23.35 12.23 -6.32
CA LYS A 35 23.72 10.92 -6.89
C LYS A 35 24.83 10.24 -6.07
N ASN A 36 25.81 11.00 -5.65
CA ASN A 36 26.92 10.46 -4.87
C ASN A 36 26.52 10.10 -3.44
N ILE A 37 25.78 10.99 -2.77
CA ILE A 37 25.39 10.78 -1.36
C ILE A 37 24.32 9.67 -1.25
N SER A 38 23.30 9.66 -2.12
CA SER A 38 22.29 8.60 -2.10
C SER A 38 22.91 7.21 -2.34
N ARG A 39 23.87 7.11 -3.25
CA ARG A 39 24.62 5.86 -3.48
C ARG A 39 25.38 5.42 -2.23
N LYS A 40 26.07 6.35 -1.55
CA LYS A 40 26.79 6.04 -0.31
C LYS A 40 25.84 5.61 0.81
N LEU A 41 24.70 6.26 0.95
CA LEU A 41 23.67 5.88 1.94
C LEU A 41 23.16 4.45 1.68
N LEU A 42 22.85 4.12 0.43
CA LEU A 42 22.43 2.76 0.07
C LEU A 42 23.53 1.72 0.32
N GLN A 43 24.79 2.04 -0.02
CA GLN A 43 25.95 1.17 0.25
C GLN A 43 26.15 0.96 1.76
N THR A 44 26.00 2.01 2.57
CA THR A 44 26.11 1.91 4.03
C THR A 44 24.98 1.06 4.62
N HIS A 45 23.75 1.24 4.11
CA HIS A 45 22.63 0.37 4.50
C HIS A 45 22.93 -1.10 4.20
N GLU A 46 23.38 -1.40 2.97
CA GLU A 46 23.76 -2.75 2.57
C GLU A 46 24.85 -3.34 3.46
N TYR A 47 25.92 -2.58 3.72
CA TYR A 47 27.00 -3.02 4.59
C TYR A 47 26.48 -3.36 6.01
N ASN A 48 25.68 -2.50 6.60
CA ASN A 48 25.08 -2.72 7.92
C ASN A 48 24.18 -3.94 7.93
N GLN A 49 23.37 -4.12 6.91
CA GLN A 49 22.47 -5.27 6.76
C GLN A 49 23.24 -6.58 6.73
N ARG A 50 24.29 -6.67 5.91
CA ARG A 50 25.14 -7.87 5.80
C ARG A 50 25.94 -8.16 7.07
N THR A 51 26.35 -7.12 7.79
CA THR A 51 27.20 -7.24 8.96
C THR A 51 26.42 -7.58 10.22
N TYR A 52 25.31 -6.87 10.46
CA TYR A 52 24.60 -6.94 11.74
C TYR A 52 23.35 -7.81 11.72
N ASN A 53 22.75 -8.08 10.55
CA ASN A 53 21.53 -8.88 10.47
C ASN A 53 21.51 -9.82 9.28
N LYS A 54 22.23 -10.92 9.41
CA LYS A 54 22.39 -11.93 8.35
C LYS A 54 21.09 -12.67 7.98
N ASN A 55 20.06 -12.57 8.80
CA ASN A 55 18.77 -13.24 8.56
C ASN A 55 17.88 -12.51 7.55
N ILE A 56 18.16 -11.21 7.30
CA ILE A 56 17.37 -10.41 6.34
C ILE A 56 18.34 -9.91 5.27
N GLN A 57 18.36 -10.58 4.13
CA GLN A 57 19.31 -10.28 3.05
C GLN A 57 18.72 -9.41 1.94
N CYS A 58 17.39 -9.27 1.91
CA CYS A 58 16.69 -8.52 0.87
C CYS A 58 16.19 -7.17 1.41
N SER A 59 16.19 -6.18 0.54
CA SER A 59 15.57 -4.89 0.83
C SER A 59 14.61 -4.50 -0.29
N LEU A 60 13.49 -3.89 0.09
CA LEU A 60 12.53 -3.26 -0.81
C LEU A 60 12.67 -1.75 -0.68
N LEU A 61 12.99 -1.09 -1.79
CA LEU A 61 13.12 0.37 -1.86
C LEU A 61 11.97 0.94 -2.67
N LYS A 62 11.28 1.93 -2.10
CA LYS A 62 10.31 2.75 -2.81
C LYS A 62 10.98 4.02 -3.34
N LYS A 63 10.75 4.35 -4.60
CA LYS A 63 11.29 5.53 -5.24
C LYS A 63 10.21 6.28 -6.02
N ASP A 64 10.18 7.57 -5.86
CA ASP A 64 9.37 8.50 -6.63
C ASP A 64 10.17 9.18 -7.74
N GLY A 65 9.46 9.66 -8.76
CA GLY A 65 10.03 10.39 -9.89
C GLY A 65 10.83 9.53 -10.86
N GLU A 66 11.99 10.01 -11.26
CA GLU A 66 12.84 9.36 -12.26
C GLU A 66 13.38 8.01 -11.79
N GLN A 67 13.26 7.00 -12.62
CA GLN A 67 13.72 5.64 -12.31
C GLN A 67 15.25 5.56 -12.31
N PHE A 68 15.79 4.57 -11.57
CA PHE A 68 17.23 4.27 -11.63
C PHE A 68 17.61 3.75 -13.01
N SER A 69 18.65 4.33 -13.60
CA SER A 69 19.23 3.81 -14.84
C SER A 69 19.95 2.48 -14.59
N GLY A 70 19.69 1.49 -15.44
CA GLY A 70 20.38 0.19 -15.38
C GLY A 70 19.88 -0.78 -14.33
N ILE A 71 18.87 -0.41 -13.53
CA ILE A 71 18.26 -1.31 -12.53
C ILE A 71 16.79 -1.49 -12.89
N ARG A 72 16.36 -2.75 -13.07
CA ARG A 72 14.96 -3.08 -13.36
C ARG A 72 14.12 -2.98 -12.09
N PRO A 73 13.04 -2.19 -12.08
CA PRO A 73 12.12 -2.16 -10.96
C PRO A 73 11.35 -3.49 -10.84
N LEU A 74 10.96 -3.83 -9.64
CA LEU A 74 10.06 -4.93 -9.33
C LEU A 74 8.67 -4.66 -9.92
N VAL A 75 8.17 -3.45 -9.68
CA VAL A 75 6.91 -2.95 -10.24
C VAL A 75 6.96 -1.43 -10.34
N THR A 76 6.32 -0.88 -11.38
CA THR A 76 6.13 0.55 -11.57
C THR A 76 4.65 0.89 -11.56
N TYR A 77 4.29 2.07 -11.05
CA TYR A 77 2.92 2.55 -11.00
C TYR A 77 2.89 4.08 -10.89
N ASN A 78 1.71 4.68 -10.99
CA ASN A 78 1.52 6.10 -10.75
C ASN A 78 0.83 6.31 -9.40
N ALA A 79 1.23 7.33 -8.66
CA ALA A 79 0.48 7.87 -7.54
C ALA A 79 -0.21 9.17 -7.96
N TYR A 80 -1.50 9.28 -7.67
CA TYR A 80 -2.32 10.43 -8.01
C TYR A 80 -2.73 11.18 -6.76
N SER A 81 -2.56 12.49 -6.76
CA SER A 81 -2.99 13.37 -5.67
C SER A 81 -4.31 14.05 -6.03
N TYR A 82 -5.23 14.06 -5.09
CA TYR A 82 -6.55 14.67 -5.26
C TYR A 82 -6.91 15.52 -4.04
N ASN A 83 -7.69 16.57 -4.25
CA ASN A 83 -8.43 17.20 -3.17
C ASN A 83 -9.64 16.33 -2.81
N ILE A 84 -9.94 16.21 -1.53
CA ILE A 84 -11.10 15.42 -1.08
C ILE A 84 -12.33 16.32 -1.23
N PRO A 85 -13.30 15.94 -2.08
CA PRO A 85 -14.48 16.75 -2.30
C PRO A 85 -15.42 16.71 -1.09
N ALA A 86 -15.99 17.86 -0.73
CA ALA A 86 -17.03 17.97 0.27
C ALA A 86 -18.38 17.49 -0.30
N ARG A 87 -18.56 16.18 -0.47
CA ARG A 87 -19.79 15.60 -1.01
C ARG A 87 -20.43 14.58 -0.06
N LYS A 88 -21.74 14.44 -0.19
CA LYS A 88 -22.47 13.37 0.51
C LYS A 88 -22.13 12.03 -0.11
N VAL A 89 -21.75 11.08 0.72
CA VAL A 89 -21.55 9.68 0.31
C VAL A 89 -22.92 8.99 0.25
N ALA A 90 -23.18 8.28 -0.85
CA ALA A 90 -24.42 7.51 -1.00
C ALA A 90 -24.52 6.44 0.11
N ARG A 91 -25.74 6.16 0.55
CA ARG A 91 -25.96 5.17 1.61
C ARG A 91 -25.73 3.76 1.08
N LEU A 92 -25.04 2.95 1.89
CA LEU A 92 -25.00 1.50 1.70
C LEU A 92 -26.37 0.89 2.07
N LYS A 93 -26.74 -0.19 1.39
CA LYS A 93 -27.88 -1.01 1.80
C LYS A 93 -27.61 -1.57 3.21
N THR A 94 -28.65 -1.77 3.99
CA THR A 94 -28.58 -2.17 5.41
C THR A 94 -27.79 -3.46 5.68
N SER A 95 -27.72 -4.35 4.68
CA SER A 95 -26.95 -5.59 4.76
C SER A 95 -25.43 -5.40 4.63
N TYR A 96 -24.98 -4.24 4.16
CA TYR A 96 -23.56 -3.92 4.05
C TYR A 96 -23.12 -3.04 5.22
N ASN A 97 -21.93 -3.30 5.71
CA ASN A 97 -21.33 -2.56 6.82
C ASN A 97 -19.88 -2.20 6.50
N VAL A 98 -19.49 -0.99 6.84
CA VAL A 98 -18.11 -0.52 6.78
C VAL A 98 -17.70 -0.14 8.19
N LYS A 99 -16.54 -0.64 8.63
CA LYS A 99 -15.97 -0.32 9.95
C LYS A 99 -14.48 -0.06 9.84
N LEU A 100 -13.98 0.90 10.60
CA LEU A 100 -12.56 1.02 10.88
C LEU A 100 -12.16 -0.06 11.89
N LEU A 101 -11.15 -0.86 11.52
CA LEU A 101 -10.61 -1.90 12.39
C LEU A 101 -9.77 -1.25 13.50
N LYS A 102 -9.92 -1.77 14.70
CA LYS A 102 -9.09 -1.42 15.85
C LYS A 102 -7.97 -2.44 16.00
N SER A 103 -7.01 -2.16 16.87
CA SER A 103 -5.89 -3.06 17.17
C SER A 103 -6.33 -4.49 17.57
N GLY A 104 -7.47 -4.63 18.25
CA GLY A 104 -8.02 -5.94 18.64
C GLY A 104 -8.77 -6.69 17.53
N THR A 105 -9.11 -6.04 16.42
CA THR A 105 -9.88 -6.65 15.31
C THR A 105 -9.08 -6.81 14.03
N ILE A 106 -7.80 -6.44 14.01
CA ILE A 106 -6.94 -6.54 12.82
C ILE A 106 -6.65 -7.99 12.40
N HIS A 107 -6.85 -8.96 13.32
CA HIS A 107 -6.73 -10.39 13.01
C HIS A 107 -7.60 -10.79 11.81
N LEU A 108 -8.78 -10.18 11.62
CA LEU A 108 -9.65 -10.43 10.46
C LEU A 108 -8.91 -10.26 9.11
N PHE A 109 -7.99 -9.30 9.03
CA PHE A 109 -7.18 -9.11 7.82
C PHE A 109 -6.13 -10.21 7.68
N PHE A 110 -5.46 -10.59 8.76
CA PHE A 110 -4.44 -11.64 8.71
C PHE A 110 -5.03 -13.02 8.42
N ASP A 111 -6.19 -13.34 8.98
CA ASP A 111 -6.93 -14.56 8.68
C ASP A 111 -7.31 -14.60 7.19
N PHE A 112 -7.77 -13.46 6.66
CA PHE A 112 -8.05 -13.31 5.23
C PHE A 112 -6.79 -13.50 4.38
N CYS A 113 -5.63 -12.92 4.75
CA CYS A 113 -4.37 -13.10 4.04
C CYS A 113 -3.92 -14.56 4.06
N THR A 114 -3.97 -15.21 5.22
CA THR A 114 -3.61 -16.63 5.36
C THR A 114 -4.48 -17.50 4.46
N PHE A 115 -5.78 -17.29 4.46
CA PHE A 115 -6.69 -18.00 3.59
C PHE A 115 -6.32 -17.81 2.10
N ASN A 116 -6.07 -16.57 1.67
CA ASN A 116 -5.70 -16.28 0.27
C ASN A 116 -4.33 -16.80 -0.15
N MET A 117 -3.37 -16.91 0.78
CA MET A 117 -2.04 -17.48 0.50
C MET A 117 -2.11 -19.00 0.22
N HIS A 118 -3.12 -19.69 0.75
CA HIS A 118 -3.31 -21.13 0.53
C HIS A 118 -4.18 -21.43 -0.69
N ASN A 119 -4.74 -20.44 -1.36
CA ASN A 119 -5.54 -20.62 -2.55
C ASN A 119 -4.66 -21.01 -3.76
N GLU A 120 -5.24 -21.77 -4.67
CA GLU A 120 -4.60 -22.09 -5.94
C GLU A 120 -4.24 -20.81 -6.75
N PRO A 121 -3.21 -20.88 -7.62
CA PRO A 121 -2.75 -19.73 -8.42
C PRO A 121 -3.87 -19.01 -9.19
N LYS A 122 -4.83 -19.77 -9.71
CA LYS A 122 -5.94 -19.21 -10.50
C LYS A 122 -6.94 -18.42 -9.66
N THR A 123 -7.06 -18.72 -8.37
CA THR A 123 -8.01 -18.09 -7.44
C THR A 123 -7.34 -17.09 -6.50
N SER A 124 -6.01 -17.08 -6.46
CA SER A 124 -5.25 -16.11 -5.66
C SER A 124 -5.39 -14.69 -6.22
N LEU A 125 -5.65 -13.74 -5.35
CA LEU A 125 -5.78 -12.33 -5.70
C LEU A 125 -4.45 -11.68 -6.07
N PHE A 126 -3.33 -12.15 -5.52
CA PHE A 126 -2.02 -11.53 -5.67
C PHE A 126 -0.93 -12.56 -5.97
N ASP A 127 0.12 -12.13 -6.69
CA ASP A 127 1.35 -12.89 -6.92
C ASP A 127 2.46 -12.44 -5.96
N ILE A 128 2.39 -11.18 -5.51
CA ILE A 128 3.28 -10.63 -4.48
C ILE A 128 2.46 -9.96 -3.39
N MET A 129 2.78 -10.31 -2.14
CA MET A 129 2.23 -9.64 -0.96
C MET A 129 3.37 -9.21 -0.05
N VAL A 130 3.46 -7.92 0.25
CA VAL A 130 4.40 -7.38 1.24
C VAL A 130 3.60 -6.95 2.46
N LEU A 131 3.89 -7.57 3.60
CA LEU A 131 3.15 -7.40 4.84
C LEU A 131 4.08 -7.01 5.98
N PRO A 132 3.78 -5.94 6.73
CA PRO A 132 4.42 -5.67 8.01
C PRO A 132 4.04 -6.75 9.04
N SER A 133 4.85 -6.89 10.07
CA SER A 133 4.47 -7.71 11.22
C SER A 133 3.17 -7.18 11.86
N ILE A 134 2.39 -8.08 12.45
CA ILE A 134 1.15 -7.72 13.15
C ILE A 134 1.40 -6.63 14.17
N GLY A 135 2.51 -6.72 14.93
CA GLY A 135 2.89 -5.71 15.93
C GLY A 135 3.07 -4.32 15.32
N ASN A 136 3.67 -4.21 14.13
CA ASN A 136 3.82 -2.92 13.44
C ASN A 136 2.47 -2.34 13.01
N ILE A 137 1.59 -3.16 12.46
CA ILE A 137 0.25 -2.69 12.05
C ILE A 137 -0.54 -2.24 13.28
N VAL A 138 -0.50 -3.02 14.36
CA VAL A 138 -1.16 -2.68 15.63
C VAL A 138 -0.64 -1.35 16.20
N ALA A 139 0.69 -1.14 16.18
CA ALA A 139 1.29 0.11 16.63
C ALA A 139 0.80 1.30 15.77
N GLN A 140 0.88 1.18 14.44
CA GLN A 140 0.42 2.22 13.53
C GLN A 140 -1.08 2.56 13.68
N ILE A 141 -1.93 1.56 13.94
CA ILE A 141 -3.36 1.80 14.22
C ILE A 141 -3.56 2.57 15.54
N ARG A 142 -2.80 2.21 16.59
CA ARG A 142 -2.86 2.89 17.88
C ARG A 142 -2.41 4.34 17.81
N GLU A 143 -1.36 4.60 17.04
CA GLU A 143 -0.81 5.93 16.79
C GLU A 143 -1.63 6.75 15.78
N LYS A 144 -2.69 6.16 15.20
CA LYS A 144 -3.52 6.77 14.17
C LYS A 144 -2.74 7.19 12.91
N SER A 145 -1.60 6.54 12.66
CA SER A 145 -0.82 6.70 11.44
C SER A 145 -1.31 5.80 10.30
N LEU A 146 -2.06 4.73 10.64
CA LEU A 146 -2.71 3.82 9.72
C LEU A 146 -4.18 3.61 10.12
N TYR A 147 -5.06 3.79 9.16
CA TYR A 147 -6.49 3.45 9.26
C TYR A 147 -6.77 2.24 8.37
N VAL A 148 -7.39 1.22 8.94
CA VAL A 148 -7.77 0.01 8.20
C VAL A 148 -9.29 -0.08 8.16
N GLY A 149 -9.86 0.11 6.98
CA GLY A 149 -11.29 -0.06 6.74
C GLY A 149 -11.62 -1.48 6.29
N CYS A 150 -12.75 -2.01 6.73
CA CYS A 150 -13.27 -3.31 6.30
C CYS A 150 -14.70 -3.15 5.81
N LEU A 151 -14.95 -3.57 4.57
CA LEU A 151 -16.28 -3.68 3.98
C LEU A 151 -16.79 -5.11 4.15
N ARG A 152 -18.01 -5.27 4.68
CA ARG A 152 -18.62 -6.58 4.92
C ARG A 152 -20.06 -6.62 4.40
N TYR A 153 -20.46 -7.81 3.98
CA TYR A 153 -21.85 -8.19 3.79
C TYR A 153 -22.21 -9.21 4.86
N MET A 154 -23.06 -8.84 5.81
CA MET A 154 -23.28 -9.65 7.02
C MET A 154 -21.91 -10.00 7.68
N ASP A 155 -21.52 -11.29 7.66
CA ASP A 155 -20.27 -11.78 8.21
C ASP A 155 -19.14 -12.01 7.17
N VAL A 156 -19.45 -11.82 5.88
CA VAL A 156 -18.50 -12.05 4.80
C VAL A 156 -17.70 -10.78 4.54
N VAL A 157 -16.38 -10.89 4.53
CA VAL A 157 -15.47 -9.80 4.15
C VAL A 157 -15.48 -9.62 2.64
N LEU A 158 -15.82 -8.42 2.19
CA LEU A 158 -15.85 -8.02 0.78
C LEU A 158 -14.65 -7.18 0.37
N GLY A 159 -13.94 -6.58 1.33
CA GLY A 159 -12.73 -5.82 1.03
C GLY A 159 -12.12 -5.14 2.23
N PHE A 160 -10.84 -4.75 2.05
CA PHE A 160 -10.07 -3.97 3.00
C PHE A 160 -9.47 -2.75 2.32
N TYR A 161 -9.28 -1.68 3.09
CA TYR A 161 -8.66 -0.42 2.67
C TYR A 161 -7.65 0.02 3.71
N PHE A 162 -6.42 0.30 3.26
CA PHE A 162 -5.32 0.75 4.11
C PHE A 162 -4.98 2.19 3.76
N VAL A 163 -5.35 3.09 4.64
CA VAL A 163 -5.17 4.53 4.48
C VAL A 163 -4.22 5.03 5.54
N LYS A 164 -3.11 5.64 5.12
CA LYS A 164 -2.08 6.19 6.02
C LYS A 164 -2.18 7.70 6.10
N ASP A 165 -1.80 8.26 7.25
CA ASP A 165 -1.36 9.66 7.33
C ASP A 165 -0.08 9.80 6.52
N ALA A 166 -0.06 10.69 5.54
CA ALA A 166 1.12 10.93 4.72
C ALA A 166 2.20 11.73 5.45
N TYR A 167 1.92 12.19 6.67
CA TYR A 167 2.77 13.13 7.43
C TYR A 167 3.17 14.38 6.63
N ARG A 168 2.38 14.72 5.61
CA ARG A 168 2.54 15.93 4.82
C ARG A 168 1.53 16.96 5.29
N TYR A 169 2.04 18.06 5.79
CA TYR A 169 1.25 19.23 6.15
C TYR A 169 1.45 20.32 5.10
N ASN A 170 0.37 20.81 4.56
CA ASN A 170 0.41 21.95 3.65
C ASN A 170 0.13 23.23 4.45
N GLU A 171 1.18 23.99 4.74
CA GLU A 171 1.09 25.22 5.52
C GLU A 171 0.16 26.27 4.88
N SER A 172 0.13 26.35 3.53
CA SER A 172 -0.71 27.30 2.81
C SER A 172 -2.21 27.03 2.96
N TYR A 173 -2.59 25.78 3.24
CA TYR A 173 -4.00 25.36 3.38
C TYR A 173 -4.33 24.81 4.76
N GLU A 174 -3.38 24.85 5.70
CA GLU A 174 -3.53 24.25 7.04
C GLU A 174 -4.14 22.84 6.97
N SER A 175 -3.64 21.99 6.09
CA SER A 175 -4.28 20.73 5.77
C SER A 175 -3.31 19.57 5.76
N LYS A 176 -3.82 18.39 6.17
CA LYS A 176 -3.11 17.12 6.12
C LYS A 176 -3.52 16.32 4.89
N THR A 177 -2.65 15.39 4.50
CA THR A 177 -2.85 14.50 3.37
C THR A 177 -2.93 13.05 3.84
N LEU A 178 -3.91 12.31 3.33
CA LEU A 178 -4.01 10.87 3.46
C LEU A 178 -3.34 10.17 2.26
N THR A 179 -2.95 8.92 2.42
CA THR A 179 -2.51 8.06 1.30
C THR A 179 -3.23 6.72 1.35
N LEU A 180 -3.97 6.38 0.31
CA LEU A 180 -4.44 5.02 0.08
C LEU A 180 -3.27 4.19 -0.43
N VAL A 181 -2.63 3.44 0.47
CA VAL A 181 -1.41 2.67 0.18
C VAL A 181 -1.73 1.31 -0.40
N ALA A 182 -2.76 0.65 0.10
CA ALA A 182 -3.16 -0.67 -0.35
C ALA A 182 -4.67 -0.89 -0.17
N SER A 183 -5.25 -1.75 -0.99
CA SER A 183 -6.60 -2.24 -0.80
C SER A 183 -6.76 -3.66 -1.35
N VAL A 184 -7.77 -4.37 -0.84
CA VAL A 184 -8.13 -5.72 -1.30
C VAL A 184 -9.61 -5.74 -1.62
N GLN A 185 -9.94 -6.01 -2.87
CA GLN A 185 -11.31 -6.29 -3.31
C GLN A 185 -11.54 -7.80 -3.30
N ASN A 186 -12.52 -8.26 -2.54
CA ASN A 186 -12.96 -9.66 -2.47
C ASN A 186 -14.44 -9.79 -2.89
N CYS A 187 -14.86 -8.94 -3.81
CA CYS A 187 -16.19 -8.97 -4.42
C CYS A 187 -16.08 -8.60 -5.90
N SER A 188 -17.07 -9.00 -6.70
CA SER A 188 -17.10 -8.70 -8.13
C SER A 188 -17.58 -7.28 -8.46
N ASP A 189 -18.22 -6.58 -7.51
CA ASP A 189 -18.78 -5.25 -7.71
C ASP A 189 -17.78 -4.16 -7.31
N SER A 190 -17.07 -3.60 -8.29
CA SER A 190 -16.10 -2.52 -8.08
C SER A 190 -16.77 -1.20 -7.65
N ARG A 191 -18.05 -0.95 -7.99
CA ARG A 191 -18.76 0.23 -7.52
C ARG A 191 -19.10 0.11 -6.04
N LEU A 192 -19.52 -1.06 -5.58
CA LEU A 192 -19.72 -1.34 -4.15
C LEU A 192 -18.41 -1.21 -3.39
N PHE A 193 -17.31 -1.73 -3.93
CA PHE A 193 -15.98 -1.60 -3.34
C PHE A 193 -15.56 -0.13 -3.24
N TYR A 194 -15.74 0.64 -4.30
CA TYR A 194 -15.50 2.09 -4.28
C TYR A 194 -16.38 2.83 -3.26
N LEU A 195 -17.66 2.50 -3.17
CA LEU A 195 -18.56 3.09 -2.18
C LEU A 195 -18.12 2.77 -0.74
N GLY A 196 -17.65 1.54 -0.50
CA GLY A 196 -17.04 1.15 0.78
C GLY A 196 -15.85 2.02 1.15
N PHE A 197 -14.96 2.30 0.19
CA PHE A 197 -13.84 3.21 0.37
C PHE A 197 -14.29 4.63 0.76
N LEU A 198 -15.32 5.17 0.08
CA LEU A 198 -15.85 6.49 0.42
C LEU A 198 -16.40 6.56 1.86
N HIS A 199 -17.02 5.48 2.34
CA HIS A 199 -17.47 5.39 3.73
C HIS A 199 -16.29 5.37 4.71
N VAL A 200 -15.22 4.60 4.42
CA VAL A 200 -13.99 4.60 5.22
C VAL A 200 -13.38 6.00 5.28
N LEU A 201 -13.22 6.65 4.13
CA LEU A 201 -12.66 7.99 4.04
C LEU A 201 -13.48 9.00 4.85
N ARG A 202 -14.81 8.93 4.75
CA ARG A 202 -15.70 9.79 5.55
C ARG A 202 -15.53 9.58 7.04
N GLU A 203 -15.40 8.33 7.52
CA GLU A 203 -15.16 8.06 8.93
C GLU A 203 -13.81 8.61 9.42
N ILE A 204 -12.77 8.51 8.61
CA ILE A 204 -11.44 9.07 8.92
C ILE A 204 -11.55 10.60 9.05
N ILE A 205 -12.17 11.27 8.08
CA ILE A 205 -12.33 12.73 8.07
C ILE A 205 -13.22 13.20 9.23
N HIS A 206 -14.22 12.41 9.60
CA HIS A 206 -15.07 12.75 10.75
C HIS A 206 -14.29 12.72 12.07
N THR A 207 -13.27 11.86 12.18
CA THR A 207 -12.39 11.83 13.37
C THR A 207 -11.32 12.90 13.34
N ASN A 208 -10.90 13.36 12.16
CA ASN A 208 -9.93 14.43 11.99
C ASN A 208 -10.22 15.22 10.69
N ALA A 209 -10.82 16.41 10.87
CA ALA A 209 -11.24 17.27 9.77
C ALA A 209 -10.09 17.98 9.02
N ASP A 210 -8.86 17.85 9.50
CA ASP A 210 -7.68 18.48 8.87
C ASP A 210 -7.31 17.82 7.54
N TYR A 211 -7.76 16.59 7.30
CA TYR A 211 -7.51 15.92 6.04
C TYR A 211 -8.33 16.53 4.91
N LYS A 212 -7.65 17.18 3.94
CA LYS A 212 -8.25 17.82 2.76
C LYS A 212 -7.78 17.23 1.44
N ALA A 213 -6.72 16.44 1.46
CA ALA A 213 -6.13 15.81 0.28
C ALA A 213 -5.92 14.32 0.49
N ILE A 214 -5.91 13.58 -0.61
CA ILE A 214 -5.61 12.15 -0.64
C ILE A 214 -4.71 11.82 -1.81
N ASN A 215 -3.69 11.01 -1.55
CA ASN A 215 -2.89 10.35 -2.56
C ASN A 215 -3.42 8.93 -2.76
N ILE A 216 -3.59 8.50 -3.99
CA ILE A 216 -3.97 7.13 -4.33
C ILE A 216 -2.80 6.49 -5.08
N GLU A 217 -2.17 5.51 -4.46
CA GLU A 217 -1.15 4.68 -5.12
C GLU A 217 -1.85 3.70 -6.06
N ASN A 218 -1.68 3.88 -7.38
CA ASN A 218 -2.41 3.13 -8.41
C ASN A 218 -1.78 1.75 -8.63
N ILE A 219 -1.68 0.96 -7.57
CA ILE A 219 -1.14 -0.41 -7.55
C ILE A 219 -2.13 -1.37 -6.89
N GLY A 220 -2.11 -2.63 -7.29
CA GLY A 220 -3.04 -3.63 -6.80
C GLY A 220 -4.49 -3.21 -7.02
N HIS A 221 -5.34 -3.56 -6.09
CA HIS A 221 -6.76 -3.26 -6.18
C HIS A 221 -7.12 -1.77 -5.95
N ASN A 222 -6.14 -0.93 -5.56
CA ASN A 222 -6.34 0.52 -5.56
C ASN A 222 -6.72 1.04 -6.97
N GLN A 223 -6.34 0.33 -8.03
CA GLN A 223 -6.69 0.69 -9.41
C GLN A 223 -8.20 0.74 -9.64
N TYR A 224 -8.98 -0.15 -9.03
CA TYR A 224 -10.45 -0.10 -9.11
C TYR A 224 -11.01 1.18 -8.49
N ILE A 225 -10.46 1.58 -7.34
CA ILE A 225 -10.85 2.80 -6.65
C ILE A 225 -10.44 4.02 -7.47
N ASN A 226 -9.17 4.07 -7.92
CA ASN A 226 -8.64 5.19 -8.67
C ASN A 226 -9.37 5.39 -10.01
N TYR A 227 -9.74 4.31 -10.70
CA TYR A 227 -10.46 4.37 -11.96
C TYR A 227 -11.81 5.11 -11.81
N ILE A 228 -12.59 4.77 -10.79
CA ILE A 228 -13.87 5.43 -10.54
C ILE A 228 -13.65 6.84 -9.98
N TRP A 229 -12.69 7.02 -9.05
CA TRP A 229 -12.37 8.33 -8.47
C TRP A 229 -11.96 9.34 -9.55
N ALA A 230 -11.06 8.95 -10.46
CA ALA A 230 -10.56 9.79 -11.54
C ALA A 230 -11.65 10.17 -12.56
N SER A 231 -12.69 9.37 -12.74
CA SER A 231 -13.83 9.73 -13.59
C SER A 231 -14.68 10.87 -13.02
N GLU A 232 -14.59 11.10 -11.73
CA GLU A 232 -15.37 12.12 -11.00
C GLU A 232 -14.51 13.31 -10.53
N ASN A 233 -13.19 13.16 -10.48
CA ASN A 233 -12.26 14.14 -9.90
C ASN A 233 -10.99 14.25 -10.75
N VAL A 234 -10.55 15.46 -11.00
CA VAL A 234 -9.28 15.71 -11.70
C VAL A 234 -8.13 15.62 -10.69
N PRO A 235 -7.07 14.86 -10.97
CA PRO A 235 -5.89 14.82 -10.11
C PRO A 235 -5.16 16.17 -10.13
N SER A 236 -4.74 16.64 -8.99
CA SER A 236 -3.89 17.83 -8.86
C SER A 236 -2.44 17.56 -9.23
N ASN A 237 -2.00 16.31 -9.07
CA ASN A 237 -0.66 15.86 -9.43
C ASN A 237 -0.66 14.36 -9.76
N ALA A 238 0.31 13.94 -10.59
CA ALA A 238 0.62 12.54 -10.87
C ALA A 238 2.13 12.34 -10.76
N THR A 239 2.54 11.34 -9.99
CA THR A 239 3.96 11.02 -9.76
C THR A 239 4.23 9.58 -10.15
N ASN A 240 5.27 9.36 -10.95
CA ASN A 240 5.75 8.00 -11.25
C ASN A 240 6.39 7.40 -10.00
N MET A 241 6.03 6.18 -9.69
CA MET A 241 6.52 5.44 -8.53
C MET A 241 7.10 4.10 -8.98
N ALA A 242 8.09 3.62 -8.25
CA ALA A 242 8.66 2.31 -8.49
C ALA A 242 9.08 1.64 -7.19
N TYR A 243 8.89 0.32 -7.11
CA TYR A 243 9.53 -0.51 -6.11
C TYR A 243 10.71 -1.25 -6.73
N TYR A 244 11.83 -1.23 -6.04
CA TYR A 244 13.04 -1.97 -6.38
C TYR A 244 13.34 -2.99 -5.29
N SER A 245 13.70 -4.20 -5.69
CA SER A 245 14.23 -5.20 -4.78
C SER A 245 15.76 -5.21 -4.86
N TYR A 246 16.40 -5.20 -3.72
CA TYR A 246 17.84 -5.40 -3.59
C TYR A 246 18.12 -6.81 -3.06
N ASN A 247 19.09 -7.49 -3.64
CA ASN A 247 19.42 -8.90 -3.39
C ASN A 247 18.28 -9.91 -3.66
N TYR A 248 17.29 -9.52 -4.45
CA TYR A 248 16.24 -10.41 -4.90
C TYR A 248 15.86 -10.10 -6.33
N VAL A 249 15.86 -11.10 -7.17
CA VAL A 249 15.37 -11.00 -8.57
C VAL A 249 14.14 -11.88 -8.70
N TYR A 250 13.04 -11.27 -9.12
CA TYR A 250 11.84 -12.05 -9.42
C TYR A 250 12.05 -12.89 -10.69
N PRO A 251 11.91 -14.21 -10.62
CA PRO A 251 12.33 -15.10 -11.70
C PRO A 251 11.42 -15.09 -12.93
N CYS A 252 10.22 -14.52 -12.81
CA CYS A 252 9.22 -14.53 -13.88
C CYS A 252 9.16 -13.21 -14.66
N SER A 253 8.26 -13.16 -15.66
CA SER A 253 7.89 -11.95 -16.41
C SER A 253 7.60 -10.76 -15.48
N PRO A 254 7.59 -9.51 -16.00
CA PRO A 254 7.21 -8.36 -15.20
C PRO A 254 5.94 -8.66 -14.40
N ILE A 255 5.97 -8.31 -13.12
CA ILE A 255 4.82 -8.52 -12.23
C ILE A 255 3.70 -7.61 -12.73
N ASP A 256 2.52 -8.18 -12.87
CA ASP A 256 1.33 -7.38 -13.11
C ASP A 256 1.07 -6.52 -11.87
N GLN A 257 1.05 -5.20 -12.06
CA GLN A 257 0.80 -4.25 -10.97
C GLN A 257 -0.55 -4.50 -10.26
N MET A 258 -1.56 -5.06 -10.97
CA MET A 258 -2.84 -5.45 -10.37
C MET A 258 -2.70 -6.60 -9.37
N ARG A 259 -1.69 -7.44 -9.54
CA ARG A 259 -1.46 -8.63 -8.72
C ARG A 259 -0.43 -8.41 -7.60
N CYS A 260 -0.19 -7.12 -7.26
CA CYS A 260 0.68 -6.71 -6.17
C CYS A 260 -0.13 -6.18 -4.99
N PHE A 261 0.14 -6.67 -3.79
CA PHE A 261 -0.32 -6.07 -2.55
C PHE A 261 0.90 -5.66 -1.72
N ILE A 262 1.11 -4.36 -1.56
CA ILE A 262 2.26 -3.85 -0.81
C ILE A 262 1.74 -2.92 0.29
N LEU A 263 1.80 -3.42 1.52
CA LEU A 263 1.54 -2.66 2.73
C LEU A 263 2.88 -2.43 3.44
N GLN A 264 3.19 -1.16 3.71
CA GLN A 264 4.47 -0.73 4.27
C GLN A 264 4.29 0.12 5.53
#